data_6c11eb3644490a971d9e78a99d87152a
#
_entry.id   6c11eb3644490a971d9e78a99d87152a
#
_cell.length_a   1.000
_cell.length_b   1.000
_cell.length_c   1.000
_cell.angle_alpha   90.00
_cell.angle_beta   90.00
_cell.angle_gamma   90.00
#
_symmetry.space_group_name_H-M   'P 1'
#
loop_
_entity.id
_entity.type
_entity.pdbx_description
1 polymer ?
#
loop_
_entity_poly.entity_id
_entity_poly.type
_entity_poly.pdbx_seq_one_letter_code
_entity_poly.pdbx_strand_id
1 'polypeptide(L)'
;MKIFTVIMLLFASLANAQHTETIQVTGAIKEPLTITEKSFSGLPVHSLDSLVILNHAMEYKSTLRKLKGVLLKDILAKAQFKTASPKELSTFYLICKAKDRYQVVYSWNELFNGETGDKAMIITQSEGSPKEGFALVTPTDRATGRRYVKNLSEIIIQQIH
;
A
#
# COMPACT_ATOMS: atom_id res chain seq x y z
N MET A 1 -20.60 7.76 65.74
CA MET A 1 -20.50 6.78 64.66
C MET A 1 -20.17 7.50 63.37
N LYS A 2 -18.88 7.49 62.96
CA LYS A 2 -18.40 8.26 61.77
C LYS A 2 -18.33 7.28 60.60
N ILE A 3 -19.19 7.46 59.60
CA ILE A 3 -19.20 6.66 58.35
C ILE A 3 -18.15 7.24 57.42
N PHE A 4 -17.08 6.48 57.19
CA PHE A 4 -16.06 6.77 56.18
C PHE A 4 -16.58 6.32 54.81
N THR A 5 -16.92 7.25 53.95
CA THR A 5 -17.27 6.98 52.54
C THR A 5 -15.97 6.96 51.74
N VAL A 6 -15.56 5.76 51.33
CA VAL A 6 -14.43 5.55 50.41
C VAL A 6 -14.93 5.79 48.99
N ILE A 7 -14.55 6.90 48.37
CA ILE A 7 -14.78 7.13 46.93
C ILE A 7 -13.65 6.46 46.16
N MET A 8 -13.98 5.34 45.52
CA MET A 8 -13.10 4.61 44.64
C MET A 8 -13.13 5.27 43.27
N LEU A 9 -12.14 6.10 42.96
CA LEU A 9 -11.94 6.69 41.63
C LEU A 9 -11.49 5.57 40.66
N LEU A 10 -12.43 5.10 39.83
CA LEU A 10 -12.13 4.27 38.66
C LEU A 10 -11.48 5.17 37.60
N PHE A 11 -10.19 5.15 37.48
CA PHE A 11 -9.48 5.64 36.29
C PHE A 11 -9.70 4.65 35.13
N ALA A 12 -10.73 4.90 34.33
CA ALA A 12 -10.86 4.27 33.03
C ALA A 12 -9.77 4.87 32.12
N SER A 13 -8.62 4.20 32.00
CA SER A 13 -7.63 4.49 30.98
C SER A 13 -8.26 4.15 29.61
N LEU A 14 -8.73 5.17 28.91
CA LEU A 14 -9.04 5.10 27.48
C LEU A 14 -7.74 4.84 26.74
N ALA A 15 -7.43 3.57 26.53
CA ALA A 15 -6.39 3.17 25.59
C ALA A 15 -6.87 3.60 24.19
N ASN A 16 -6.41 4.77 23.74
CA ASN A 16 -6.49 5.11 22.32
C ASN A 16 -5.64 4.08 21.57
N ALA A 17 -6.26 3.03 21.06
CA ALA A 17 -5.66 2.16 20.09
C ALA A 17 -5.40 3.02 18.85
N GLN A 18 -4.18 3.54 18.70
CA GLN A 18 -3.74 4.15 17.45
C GLN A 18 -3.87 3.08 16.38
N HIS A 19 -4.86 3.24 15.52
CA HIS A 19 -5.05 2.34 14.38
C HIS A 19 -3.90 2.59 13.40
N THR A 20 -2.79 1.86 13.63
CA THR A 20 -1.63 1.93 12.72
C THR A 20 -2.01 1.25 11.42
N GLU A 21 -2.09 2.01 10.36
CA GLU A 21 -2.31 1.47 9.03
C GLU A 21 -1.15 0.55 8.64
N THR A 22 -1.48 -0.64 8.16
CA THR A 22 -0.50 -1.65 7.75
C THR A 22 -0.88 -2.28 6.42
N ILE A 23 0.14 -2.72 5.65
CA ILE A 23 -0.04 -3.56 4.48
C ILE A 23 0.62 -4.91 4.79
N GLN A 24 -0.14 -5.99 4.67
CA GLN A 24 0.38 -7.34 4.81
C GLN A 24 0.89 -7.85 3.47
N VAL A 25 2.14 -8.32 3.43
CA VAL A 25 2.71 -8.99 2.24
C VAL A 25 2.84 -10.46 2.54
N THR A 26 2.16 -11.29 1.75
CA THR A 26 2.05 -12.74 1.99
C THR A 26 2.16 -13.54 0.68
N GLY A 27 2.04 -14.86 0.77
CA GLY A 27 2.01 -15.76 -0.38
C GLY A 27 3.34 -16.42 -0.70
N ALA A 28 3.76 -16.41 -1.96
CA ALA A 28 4.96 -17.11 -2.43
C ALA A 28 6.26 -16.34 -2.10
N ILE A 29 6.44 -15.98 -0.83
CA ILE A 29 7.64 -15.39 -0.23
C ILE A 29 8.13 -16.23 0.94
N LYS A 30 9.42 -16.15 1.25
CA LYS A 30 10.01 -16.96 2.34
C LYS A 30 9.39 -16.62 3.69
N GLU A 31 9.25 -15.33 3.99
CA GLU A 31 8.67 -14.84 5.22
C GLU A 31 7.68 -13.72 4.94
N PRO A 32 6.49 -13.72 5.56
CA PRO A 32 5.54 -12.62 5.46
C PRO A 32 6.16 -11.30 5.94
N LEU A 33 5.78 -10.19 5.30
CA LEU A 33 6.21 -8.86 5.71
C LEU A 33 5.00 -8.03 6.15
N THR A 34 5.20 -7.18 7.15
CA THR A 34 4.24 -6.14 7.52
C THR A 34 4.86 -4.77 7.21
N ILE A 35 4.22 -4.04 6.30
CA ILE A 35 4.61 -2.69 5.93
C ILE A 35 3.82 -1.71 6.78
N THR A 36 4.51 -0.81 7.45
CA THR A 36 3.98 0.28 8.26
C THR A 36 4.54 1.60 7.75
N GLU A 37 4.10 2.74 8.27
CA GLU A 37 4.69 4.03 7.95
C GLU A 37 6.22 4.07 8.21
N LYS A 38 6.69 3.37 9.23
CA LYS A 38 8.13 3.24 9.54
C LYS A 38 8.90 2.49 8.45
N SER A 39 8.25 1.62 7.70
CA SER A 39 8.89 0.84 6.63
C SER A 39 9.33 1.72 5.45
N PHE A 40 8.81 2.93 5.34
CA PHE A 40 9.19 3.90 4.30
C PHE A 40 10.44 4.71 4.65
N SER A 41 10.88 4.65 5.91
CA SER A 41 12.07 5.37 6.36
C SER A 41 13.32 4.88 5.63
N GLY A 42 14.08 5.82 5.07
CA GLY A 42 15.29 5.51 4.30
C GLY A 42 15.06 5.08 2.84
N LEU A 43 13.82 4.95 2.41
CA LEU A 43 13.52 4.70 0.99
C LEU A 43 13.46 6.03 0.21
N PRO A 44 13.82 6.03 -1.09
CA PRO A 44 13.69 7.20 -1.94
C PRO A 44 12.25 7.68 -2.01
N VAL A 45 12.03 8.98 -1.78
CA VAL A 45 10.71 9.61 -1.91
C VAL A 45 10.58 10.18 -3.32
N HIS A 46 9.52 9.78 -4.00
CA HIS A 46 9.16 10.27 -5.32
C HIS A 46 8.02 11.28 -5.19
N SER A 47 8.03 12.29 -6.05
CA SER A 47 7.00 13.34 -6.10
C SER A 47 6.35 13.41 -7.46
N LEU A 48 5.06 13.69 -7.48
CA LEU A 48 4.28 13.93 -8.69
C LEU A 48 3.35 15.12 -8.42
N ASP A 49 3.44 16.16 -9.26
CA ASP A 49 2.65 17.39 -9.05
C ASP A 49 1.16 17.14 -9.14
N SER A 50 0.75 16.31 -10.10
CA SER A 50 -0.64 15.93 -10.26
C SER A 50 -0.79 14.59 -10.98
N LEU A 51 -1.87 13.88 -10.68
CA LEU A 51 -2.31 12.68 -11.37
C LEU A 51 -3.81 12.78 -11.64
N VAL A 52 -4.17 12.84 -12.91
CA VAL A 52 -5.58 12.77 -13.31
C VAL A 52 -6.06 11.32 -13.20
N ILE A 53 -7.16 11.13 -12.49
CA ILE A 53 -7.80 9.82 -12.34
C ILE A 53 -8.90 9.68 -13.39
N LEU A 54 -8.69 8.76 -14.32
CA LEU A 54 -9.63 8.40 -15.38
C LEU A 54 -10.21 7.01 -15.10
N ASN A 55 -11.52 6.84 -15.29
CA ASN A 55 -12.17 5.53 -15.18
C ASN A 55 -11.88 4.64 -16.41
N HIS A 56 -12.52 3.47 -16.45
CA HIS A 56 -12.38 2.50 -17.54
C HIS A 56 -12.87 3.02 -18.92
N ALA A 57 -13.74 4.02 -18.92
CA ALA A 57 -14.26 4.67 -20.14
C ALA A 57 -13.46 5.94 -20.50
N MET A 58 -12.29 6.16 -19.86
CA MET A 58 -11.44 7.34 -20.02
C MET A 58 -12.10 8.66 -19.57
N GLU A 59 -13.15 8.59 -18.76
CA GLU A 59 -13.81 9.76 -18.22
C GLU A 59 -13.10 10.27 -16.97
N TYR A 60 -13.03 11.58 -16.84
CA TYR A 60 -12.47 12.26 -15.67
C TYR A 60 -13.27 11.94 -14.39
N LYS A 61 -12.57 11.59 -13.33
CA LYS A 61 -13.14 11.38 -11.98
C LYS A 61 -12.60 12.37 -10.96
N SER A 62 -11.30 12.57 -10.94
CA SER A 62 -10.65 13.47 -9.99
C SER A 62 -9.22 13.80 -10.43
N THR A 63 -8.59 14.73 -9.72
CA THR A 63 -7.14 14.97 -9.84
C THR A 63 -6.54 14.91 -8.45
N LEU A 64 -5.58 14.00 -8.26
CA LEU A 64 -4.72 14.00 -7.08
C LEU A 64 -3.62 15.04 -7.29
N ARG A 65 -3.23 15.77 -6.23
CA ARG A 65 -2.24 16.84 -6.31
C ARG A 65 -1.14 16.68 -5.28
N LYS A 66 0.05 17.17 -5.61
CA LYS A 66 1.23 17.19 -4.73
C LYS A 66 1.47 15.84 -4.05
N LEU A 67 1.47 14.80 -4.85
CA LEU A 67 1.70 13.45 -4.38
C LEU A 67 3.15 13.27 -3.97
N LYS A 68 3.36 12.63 -2.82
CA LYS A 68 4.64 12.05 -2.43
C LYS A 68 4.42 10.59 -2.07
N GLY A 69 5.38 9.76 -2.37
CA GLY A 69 5.29 8.33 -2.10
C GLY A 69 6.61 7.63 -2.34
N VAL A 70 6.59 6.33 -2.13
CA VAL A 70 7.72 5.43 -2.38
C VAL A 70 7.31 4.40 -3.41
N LEU A 71 8.24 3.99 -4.26
CA LEU A 71 7.95 3.02 -5.31
C LEU A 71 7.57 1.67 -4.69
N LEU A 72 6.57 1.03 -5.28
CA LEU A 72 6.12 -0.28 -4.83
C LEU A 72 7.26 -1.31 -4.87
N LYS A 73 8.10 -1.28 -5.91
CA LYS A 73 9.27 -2.16 -6.04
C LYS A 73 10.30 -1.98 -4.92
N ASP A 74 10.53 -0.74 -4.46
CA ASP A 74 11.52 -0.46 -3.41
C ASP A 74 11.04 -0.97 -2.05
N ILE A 75 9.75 -0.86 -1.78
CA ILE A 75 9.13 -1.42 -0.57
C ILE A 75 9.24 -2.94 -0.56
N LEU A 76 9.02 -3.57 -1.73
CA LEU A 76 9.07 -5.02 -1.89
C LEU A 76 10.48 -5.57 -2.10
N ALA A 77 11.51 -4.74 -2.17
CA ALA A 77 12.90 -5.18 -2.32
C ALA A 77 13.36 -6.14 -1.20
N LYS A 78 12.73 -6.06 -0.02
CA LYS A 78 12.98 -6.98 1.10
C LYS A 78 12.20 -8.30 1.01
N ALA A 79 11.22 -8.40 0.12
CA ALA A 79 10.44 -9.62 -0.07
C ALA A 79 11.30 -10.66 -0.80
N GLN A 80 11.59 -11.76 -0.12
CA GLN A 80 12.33 -12.86 -0.72
C GLN A 80 11.34 -13.83 -1.37
N PHE A 81 11.25 -13.78 -2.70
CA PHE A 81 10.39 -14.68 -3.47
C PHE A 81 10.82 -16.15 -3.29
N LYS A 82 9.86 -17.06 -3.14
CA LYS A 82 10.10 -18.51 -3.10
C LYS A 82 10.34 -19.04 -4.50
N THR A 83 11.54 -18.87 -5.02
CA THR A 83 11.93 -19.34 -6.34
C THR A 83 13.21 -20.16 -6.25
N ALA A 84 13.33 -21.19 -7.07
CA ALA A 84 14.55 -21.99 -7.22
C ALA A 84 15.54 -21.33 -8.20
N SER A 85 15.07 -20.45 -9.09
CA SER A 85 15.88 -19.83 -10.13
C SER A 85 15.38 -18.41 -10.44
N PRO A 86 16.28 -17.46 -10.72
CA PRO A 86 15.91 -16.12 -11.18
C PRO A 86 15.02 -16.11 -12.44
N LYS A 87 15.12 -17.14 -13.30
CA LYS A 87 14.28 -17.29 -14.49
C LYS A 87 12.79 -17.45 -14.16
N GLU A 88 12.48 -18.04 -13.01
CA GLU A 88 11.10 -18.25 -12.57
C GLU A 88 10.43 -16.96 -12.10
N LEU A 89 11.19 -15.89 -11.82
CA LEU A 89 10.62 -14.62 -11.37
C LEU A 89 9.60 -14.07 -12.37
N SER A 90 9.76 -14.33 -13.66
CA SER A 90 8.79 -13.95 -14.70
C SER A 90 7.42 -14.63 -14.58
N THR A 91 7.30 -15.70 -13.79
CA THR A 91 6.02 -16.39 -13.53
C THR A 91 5.30 -15.87 -12.28
N PHE A 92 5.92 -14.93 -11.55
CA PHE A 92 5.30 -14.35 -10.37
C PHE A 92 4.42 -13.17 -10.72
N TYR A 93 3.35 -13.00 -9.93
CA TYR A 93 2.48 -11.86 -9.98
C TYR A 93 2.04 -11.45 -8.56
N LEU A 94 1.63 -10.22 -8.44
CA LEU A 94 1.25 -9.61 -7.18
C LEU A 94 -0.21 -9.15 -7.26
N ILE A 95 -1.01 -9.54 -6.27
CA ILE A 95 -2.38 -9.06 -6.09
C ILE A 95 -2.33 -7.99 -5.02
N CYS A 96 -2.55 -6.73 -5.39
CA CYS A 96 -2.67 -5.60 -4.47
C CYS A 96 -4.14 -5.38 -4.14
N LYS A 97 -4.51 -5.56 -2.86
CA LYS A 97 -5.89 -5.61 -2.41
C LYS A 97 -6.19 -4.54 -1.37
N ALA A 98 -7.30 -3.84 -1.56
CA ALA A 98 -7.83 -2.84 -0.66
C ALA A 98 -8.70 -3.45 0.45
N LYS A 99 -8.97 -2.68 1.51
CA LYS A 99 -9.89 -3.08 2.60
C LYS A 99 -11.31 -3.40 2.11
N ASP A 100 -11.79 -2.74 1.07
CA ASP A 100 -13.11 -2.97 0.45
C ASP A 100 -13.13 -4.15 -0.53
N ARG A 101 -12.05 -4.92 -0.61
CA ARG A 101 -11.82 -6.06 -1.49
C ARG A 101 -11.56 -5.70 -2.96
N TYR A 102 -11.49 -4.41 -3.32
CA TYR A 102 -10.97 -4.03 -4.63
C TYR A 102 -9.54 -4.54 -4.80
N GLN A 103 -9.24 -5.13 -5.96
CA GLN A 103 -7.94 -5.73 -6.19
C GLN A 103 -7.45 -5.50 -7.62
N VAL A 104 -6.14 -5.39 -7.75
CA VAL A 104 -5.44 -5.24 -9.03
C VAL A 104 -4.23 -6.15 -9.06
N VAL A 105 -3.76 -6.47 -10.27
CA VAL A 105 -2.64 -7.39 -10.47
C VAL A 105 -1.50 -6.66 -11.17
N TYR A 106 -0.28 -7.01 -10.76
CA TYR A 106 0.96 -6.68 -11.45
C TYR A 106 1.75 -7.96 -11.67
N SER A 107 2.33 -8.12 -12.85
CA SER A 107 3.37 -9.12 -13.05
C SER A 107 4.67 -8.68 -12.38
N TRP A 108 5.52 -9.64 -12.03
CA TRP A 108 6.86 -9.33 -11.53
C TRP A 108 7.63 -8.46 -12.53
N ASN A 109 7.54 -8.79 -13.83
CA ASN A 109 8.24 -8.05 -14.88
C ASN A 109 7.78 -6.59 -14.98
N GLU A 110 6.48 -6.28 -14.84
CA GLU A 110 6.01 -4.90 -14.85
C GLU A 110 6.64 -4.06 -13.73
N LEU A 111 6.80 -4.65 -12.54
CA LEU A 111 7.30 -3.93 -11.37
C LEU A 111 8.82 -3.89 -11.27
N PHE A 112 9.51 -4.97 -11.63
CA PHE A 112 10.95 -5.07 -11.40
C PHE A 112 11.79 -4.97 -12.67
N ASN A 113 11.16 -5.04 -13.85
CA ASN A 113 11.84 -5.04 -15.14
C ASN A 113 11.17 -4.11 -16.18
N GLY A 114 10.22 -3.27 -15.79
CA GLY A 114 9.47 -2.41 -16.70
C GLY A 114 9.23 -1.00 -16.17
N GLU A 115 8.82 -0.10 -17.06
CA GLU A 115 8.54 1.32 -16.74
C GLU A 115 7.46 1.51 -15.66
N THR A 116 6.53 0.57 -15.56
CA THR A 116 5.50 0.58 -14.51
C THR A 116 6.13 0.62 -13.12
N GLY A 117 7.18 -0.18 -12.90
CA GLY A 117 7.88 -0.23 -11.63
C GLY A 117 8.60 1.06 -11.25
N ASP A 118 8.99 1.87 -12.24
CA ASP A 118 9.64 3.17 -12.03
C ASP A 118 8.64 4.28 -11.65
N LYS A 119 7.34 4.00 -11.69
CA LYS A 119 6.26 4.97 -11.46
C LYS A 119 5.17 4.49 -10.51
N ALA A 120 4.92 3.19 -10.40
CA ALA A 120 3.93 2.65 -9.46
C ALA A 120 4.39 2.92 -8.02
N MET A 121 3.60 3.72 -7.27
CA MET A 121 4.00 4.15 -5.93
C MET A 121 2.88 4.06 -4.92
N ILE A 122 3.27 3.77 -3.68
CA ILE A 122 2.41 3.92 -2.51
C ILE A 122 2.49 5.37 -2.06
N ILE A 123 1.35 6.05 -2.05
CA ILE A 123 1.23 7.45 -1.64
C ILE A 123 1.35 7.53 -0.12
N THR A 124 2.27 8.35 0.36
CA THR A 124 2.45 8.66 1.77
C THR A 124 1.92 10.05 2.12
N GLN A 125 1.79 10.93 1.11
CA GLN A 125 1.29 12.29 1.28
C GLN A 125 0.61 12.78 -0.01
N SER A 126 -0.52 13.48 0.13
CA SER A 126 -1.20 14.17 -0.97
C SER A 126 -1.96 15.40 -0.46
N GLU A 127 -2.18 16.40 -1.33
CA GLU A 127 -3.00 17.56 -1.02
C GLU A 127 -4.49 17.22 -1.16
N GLY A 128 -5.30 17.57 -0.14
CA GLY A 128 -6.76 17.45 -0.19
C GLY A 128 -7.33 16.05 -0.04
N SER A 129 -6.51 15.03 0.16
CA SER A 129 -7.01 13.71 0.54
C SER A 129 -6.94 13.53 2.05
N PRO A 130 -8.02 13.04 2.69
CA PRO A 130 -7.91 12.59 4.06
C PRO A 130 -6.85 11.50 4.14
N LYS A 131 -6.07 11.50 5.21
CA LYS A 131 -5.09 10.44 5.52
C LYS A 131 -5.84 9.16 5.92
N GLU A 132 -6.56 8.55 5.02
CA GLU A 132 -7.22 7.27 5.26
C GLU A 132 -6.43 6.19 4.53
N GLY A 133 -5.48 5.59 5.23
CA GLY A 133 -4.73 4.43 4.77
C GLY A 133 -3.70 4.71 3.68
N PHE A 134 -3.08 3.64 3.22
CA PHE A 134 -2.15 3.67 2.10
C PHE A 134 -2.90 3.58 0.77
N ALA A 135 -2.48 4.35 -0.22
CA ALA A 135 -3.04 4.27 -1.56
C ALA A 135 -1.93 3.94 -2.58
N LEU A 136 -2.24 3.06 -3.51
CA LEU A 136 -1.35 2.69 -4.60
C LEU A 136 -1.85 3.30 -5.90
N VAL A 137 -0.97 3.97 -6.64
CA VAL A 137 -1.24 4.54 -7.97
C VAL A 137 -0.25 4.05 -9.01
N THR A 138 -0.69 4.01 -10.26
CA THR A 138 0.11 3.63 -11.43
C THR A 138 0.01 4.71 -12.50
N PRO A 139 0.86 5.74 -12.44
CA PRO A 139 0.79 6.87 -13.36
C PRO A 139 1.00 6.53 -14.84
N THR A 140 1.61 5.38 -15.15
CA THR A 140 1.82 4.87 -16.51
C THR A 140 0.57 4.33 -17.17
N ASP A 141 -0.49 4.08 -16.40
CA ASP A 141 -1.75 3.57 -16.96
C ASP A 141 -2.50 4.66 -17.71
N ARG A 142 -3.10 4.33 -18.86
CA ARG A 142 -4.00 5.24 -19.57
C ARG A 142 -5.24 5.54 -18.75
N ALA A 143 -5.92 4.48 -18.28
CA ALA A 143 -7.07 4.56 -17.38
C ALA A 143 -6.56 4.46 -15.92
N THR A 144 -5.95 5.53 -15.43
CA THR A 144 -5.24 5.58 -14.14
C THR A 144 -6.07 5.10 -12.94
N GLY A 145 -7.41 5.24 -13.00
CA GLY A 145 -8.31 4.77 -11.95
C GLY A 145 -8.44 3.24 -11.88
N ARG A 146 -8.06 2.50 -12.95
CA ARG A 146 -8.14 1.03 -12.93
C ARG A 146 -7.15 0.37 -11.98
N ARG A 147 -6.03 1.02 -11.69
CA ARG A 147 -5.06 0.56 -10.68
C ARG A 147 -4.83 1.60 -9.59
N TYR A 148 -5.84 2.41 -9.30
CA TYR A 148 -5.86 3.26 -8.11
C TYR A 148 -6.50 2.49 -6.95
N VAL A 149 -5.66 1.91 -6.10
CA VAL A 149 -6.09 1.13 -4.93
C VAL A 149 -6.08 2.02 -3.69
N LYS A 150 -7.27 2.41 -3.23
CA LYS A 150 -7.44 3.16 -1.98
C LYS A 150 -7.45 2.18 -0.80
N ASN A 151 -6.88 2.60 0.34
CA ASN A 151 -6.83 1.77 1.54
C ASN A 151 -6.19 0.39 1.27
N LEU A 152 -5.05 0.39 0.56
CA LEU A 152 -4.27 -0.81 0.31
C LEU A 152 -3.94 -1.51 1.63
N SER A 153 -4.34 -2.78 1.78
CA SER A 153 -4.18 -3.54 3.02
C SER A 153 -3.40 -4.83 2.85
N GLU A 154 -3.40 -5.40 1.65
CA GLU A 154 -2.73 -6.67 1.37
C GLU A 154 -2.01 -6.64 0.03
N ILE A 155 -0.85 -7.29 -0.03
CA ILE A 155 -0.14 -7.63 -1.26
C ILE A 155 0.12 -9.13 -1.20
N ILE A 156 -0.54 -9.89 -2.07
CA ILE A 156 -0.42 -11.34 -2.12
C ILE A 156 0.44 -11.71 -3.32
N ILE A 157 1.57 -12.34 -3.07
CA ILE A 157 2.50 -12.79 -4.10
C ILE A 157 2.16 -14.22 -4.48
N GLN A 158 1.96 -14.47 -5.76
CA GLN A 158 1.64 -15.79 -6.30
C GLN A 158 2.53 -16.13 -7.49
N GLN A 159 2.61 -17.41 -7.81
CA GLN A 159 3.36 -17.95 -8.94
C GLN A 159 2.41 -18.77 -9.83
N ILE A 160 2.51 -18.59 -11.13
CA ILE A 160 1.83 -19.45 -12.11
C ILE A 160 2.62 -20.75 -12.25
N HIS A 161 1.94 -21.89 -12.16
CA HIS A 161 2.50 -23.23 -12.34
C HIS A 161 2.07 -23.81 -13.68
#